data_63ea41a0d1d94ee6ac23fc662618445f
#
_entry.id   63ea41a0d1d94ee6ac23fc662618445f
#
_cell.length_a   1.000
_cell.length_b   1.000
_cell.length_c   1.000
_cell.angle_alpha   90.00
_cell.angle_beta   90.00
_cell.angle_gamma   90.00
#
_symmetry.space_group_name_H-M   'P 1'
#
loop_
_entity.id
_entity.type
_entity.pdbx_description
1 polymer ?
#
loop_
_entity_poly.entity_id
_entity_poly.type
_entity_poly.pdbx_seq_one_letter_code
_entity_poly.pdbx_strand_id
1 'polypeptide(L)' 'HAKTHPLPVVQHVQALHSYRAHLVPAGVNLSDVEDLADAGLLPTMRLKAANATQAEASAHLVSGKGVLRVERVEG' A
#
# COMPACT_ATOMS: atom_id res chain seq x y z
N HIS A 1 12.94 -40.46 -7.63
CA HIS A 1 12.67 -39.95 -7.40
C HIS A 1 12.41 -39.24 -7.09
N ALA A 2 12.28 -39.09 -7.01
CA ALA A 2 12.01 -38.29 -6.88
C ALA A 2 11.88 -37.59 -6.46
N LYS A 3 11.74 -37.43 -6.30
CA LYS A 3 11.63 -36.68 -6.03
C LYS A 3 11.44 -35.74 -5.78
N THR A 4 11.52 -35.48 -5.78
CA THR A 4 11.19 -34.62 -5.68
C THR A 4 10.65 -34.03 -4.98
N HIS A 5 10.33 -33.50 -4.67
CA HIS A 5 9.53 -32.92 -4.01
C HIS A 5 9.06 -31.80 -4.08
N PRO A 6 8.39 -31.86 -3.73
CA PRO A 6 7.61 -30.80 -3.94
C PRO A 6 7.98 -29.69 -3.27
N LEU A 7 7.63 -28.71 -3.80
CA LEU A 7 8.01 -27.67 -3.25
C LEU A 7 7.13 -27.14 -2.35
N PRO A 8 7.55 -26.80 -1.27
CA PRO A 8 6.71 -26.26 -0.28
C PRO A 8 6.50 -24.82 -0.46
N VAL A 9 6.34 -24.43 -1.59
CA VAL A 9 6.13 -23.06 -1.84
C VAL A 9 4.98 -22.50 -1.14
N VAL A 10 4.03 -23.30 -0.92
CA VAL A 10 2.85 -22.82 -0.25
C VAL A 10 3.14 -22.41 1.15
N GLN A 11 4.21 -22.83 1.69
CA GLN A 11 4.56 -22.43 3.02
C GLN A 11 5.07 -21.03 3.11
N HIS A 12 5.30 -20.41 1.99
CA HIS A 12 5.78 -19.05 2.00
C HIS A 12 4.73 -18.06 1.61
N VAL A 13 3.49 -18.47 1.60
CA VAL A 13 2.41 -17.55 1.36
C VAL A 13 2.36 -16.56 2.50
N GLN A 14 2.54 -15.32 2.21
CA GLN A 14 2.50 -14.29 3.23
C GLN A 14 1.08 -13.89 3.48
N ALA A 15 0.78 -13.65 4.74
CA ALA A 15 -0.51 -13.08 5.08
C ALA A 15 -0.59 -11.67 4.54
N LEU A 16 -1.69 -11.34 3.94
CA LEU A 16 -1.91 -10.00 3.45
C LEU A 16 -2.68 -9.20 4.49
N HIS A 17 -2.29 -7.97 4.63
CA HIS A 17 -2.92 -7.04 5.56
C HIS A 17 -3.56 -5.93 4.75
N SER A 18 -4.58 -5.34 5.32
CA SER A 18 -5.25 -4.21 4.68
C SER A 18 -4.55 -2.92 5.04
N TYR A 19 -4.37 -2.09 4.04
CA TYR A 19 -3.74 -0.78 4.23
C TYR A 19 -4.59 0.29 3.57
N ARG A 20 -4.48 1.49 4.10
CA ARG A 20 -5.04 2.69 3.48
C ARG A 20 -3.88 3.58 3.07
N ALA A 21 -3.80 3.91 1.79
CA ALA A 21 -2.77 4.80 1.28
C ALA A 21 -3.36 6.19 1.09
N HIS A 22 -2.65 7.18 1.59
CA HIS A 22 -3.03 8.59 1.40
C HIS A 22 -2.24 9.10 0.21
N LEU A 23 -2.93 9.54 -0.82
CA LEU A 23 -2.33 9.85 -2.11
C LEU A 23 -2.16 11.35 -2.26
N VAL A 24 -1.13 11.73 -3.02
CA VAL A 24 -0.86 13.13 -3.30
C VAL A 24 -1.11 13.35 -4.77
N PRO A 25 -2.21 14.00 -5.15
CA PRO A 25 -2.49 14.25 -6.56
C PRO A 25 -1.47 15.21 -7.16
N ALA A 26 -1.31 15.14 -8.46
CA ALA A 26 -0.48 16.08 -9.16
C ALA A 26 -1.01 17.50 -8.97
N GLY A 27 -0.12 18.44 -8.83
CA GLY A 27 -0.50 19.82 -8.66
C GLY A 27 -0.74 20.26 -7.24
N VAL A 28 -0.70 19.33 -6.28
CA VAL A 28 -0.81 19.72 -4.88
C VAL A 28 0.53 20.28 -4.42
N ASN A 29 0.47 21.41 -3.75
CA ASN A 29 1.65 22.03 -3.21
C ASN A 29 2.13 21.23 -2.01
N LEU A 30 3.39 20.87 -1.99
CA LEU A 30 3.93 20.07 -0.90
C LEU A 30 3.76 20.73 0.46
N SER A 31 3.78 22.05 0.51
CA SER A 31 3.59 22.74 1.79
C SER A 31 2.18 22.59 2.33
N ASP A 32 1.22 22.19 1.49
CA ASP A 32 -0.16 22.06 1.91
C ASP A 32 -0.57 20.62 2.17
N VAL A 33 0.32 19.66 1.85
CA VAL A 33 -0.03 18.24 1.90
C VAL A 33 -0.47 17.81 3.29
N GLU A 34 0.27 18.21 4.31
CA GLU A 34 -0.07 17.78 5.67
C GLU A 34 -1.39 18.39 6.14
N ASP A 35 -1.65 19.64 5.79
CA ASP A 35 -2.91 20.27 6.14
C ASP A 35 -4.08 19.59 5.43
N LEU A 36 -3.88 19.23 4.17
CA LEU A 36 -4.91 18.53 3.43
C LEU A 36 -5.15 17.13 3.99
N ALA A 37 -4.10 16.48 4.40
CA ALA A 37 -4.21 15.15 5.01
C ALA A 37 -4.98 15.24 6.32
N ASP A 38 -4.65 16.22 7.15
CA ASP A 38 -5.31 16.39 8.43
C ASP A 38 -6.79 16.74 8.27
N ALA A 39 -7.13 17.44 7.21
CA ALA A 39 -8.51 17.77 6.91
C ALA A 39 -9.26 16.66 6.20
N GLY A 40 -8.58 15.56 5.87
CA GLY A 40 -9.22 14.45 5.16
C GLY A 40 -9.52 14.76 3.72
N LEU A 41 -8.78 15.68 3.12
CA LEU A 41 -9.05 16.12 1.76
C LEU A 41 -8.19 15.45 0.71
N LEU A 42 -7.21 14.65 1.12
CA LEU A 42 -6.43 13.87 0.16
C LEU A 42 -7.16 12.59 -0.19
N PRO A 43 -7.10 12.16 -1.44
CA PRO A 43 -7.71 10.90 -1.80
C PRO A 43 -7.01 9.74 -1.11
N THR A 44 -7.74 8.71 -0.83
CA THR A 44 -7.19 7.50 -0.23
C THR A 44 -7.60 6.30 -1.05
N MET A 45 -6.84 5.22 -0.92
CA MET A 45 -7.25 3.95 -1.50
C MET A 45 -6.94 2.83 -0.51
N ARG A 46 -7.76 1.81 -0.54
CA ARG A 46 -7.53 0.62 0.27
C ARG A 46 -6.93 -0.45 -0.59
N LEU A 47 -5.97 -1.16 -0.04
CA LEU A 47 -5.32 -2.24 -0.76
C LEU A 47 -4.78 -3.25 0.24
N LYS A 48 -4.42 -4.42 -0.26
CA LYS A 48 -3.81 -5.44 0.55
C LYS A 48 -2.38 -5.67 0.13
N ALA A 49 -1.52 -5.86 1.09
CA ALA A 49 -0.11 -6.11 0.85
C ALA A 49 0.48 -6.83 2.04
N ALA A 50 1.64 -7.39 1.86
CA ALA A 50 2.32 -8.11 2.93
C ALA A 50 2.91 -7.17 3.98
N ASN A 51 3.26 -5.97 3.58
CA ASN A 51 3.82 -4.97 4.49
C ASN A 51 3.60 -3.58 3.92
N ALA A 52 3.95 -2.57 4.72
CA ALA A 52 3.72 -1.18 4.34
C ALA A 52 4.53 -0.75 3.11
N THR A 53 5.75 -1.24 2.97
CA THR A 53 6.57 -0.91 1.83
C THR A 53 5.94 -1.39 0.53
N GLN A 54 5.43 -2.62 0.54
CA GLN A 54 4.73 -3.14 -0.64
C GLN A 54 3.43 -2.39 -0.89
N ALA A 55 2.74 -2.00 0.17
CA ALA A 55 1.50 -1.25 0.03
C ALA A 55 1.76 0.09 -0.63
N GLU A 56 2.81 0.76 -0.22
CA GLU A 56 3.17 2.05 -0.80
C GLU A 56 3.51 1.91 -2.27
N ALA A 57 4.34 0.95 -2.63
CA ALA A 57 4.73 0.73 -4.01
C ALA A 57 3.52 0.40 -4.88
N SER A 58 2.64 -0.46 -4.39
CA SER A 58 1.44 -0.84 -5.14
C SER A 58 0.50 0.33 -5.32
N ALA A 59 0.32 1.13 -4.27
CA ALA A 59 -0.56 2.29 -4.35
C ALA A 59 -0.04 3.28 -5.38
N HIS A 60 1.27 3.51 -5.40
CA HIS A 60 1.87 4.40 -6.38
C HIS A 60 1.65 3.89 -7.80
N LEU A 61 1.91 2.61 -8.02
CA LEU A 61 1.78 2.03 -9.36
C LEU A 61 0.34 2.04 -9.85
N VAL A 62 -0.59 1.70 -8.99
CA VAL A 62 -1.99 1.61 -9.39
C VAL A 62 -2.60 2.99 -9.60
N SER A 63 -2.31 3.93 -8.72
CA SER A 63 -2.94 5.24 -8.78
C SER A 63 -2.24 6.20 -9.72
N GLY A 64 -0.95 5.99 -9.97
CA GLY A 64 -0.14 6.96 -10.70
C GLY A 64 0.16 8.22 -9.91
N LYS A 65 -0.14 8.22 -8.61
CA LYS A 65 0.04 9.40 -7.76
C LYS A 65 1.11 9.12 -6.72
N GLY A 66 1.65 10.16 -6.16
CA GLY A 66 2.55 10.03 -5.03
C GLY A 66 1.80 9.49 -3.82
N VAL A 67 2.51 8.85 -2.92
CA VAL A 67 1.93 8.32 -1.70
C VAL A 67 2.55 9.07 -0.53
N LEU A 68 1.70 9.75 0.24
CA LEU A 68 2.16 10.46 1.42
C LEU A 68 2.53 9.47 2.51
N ARG A 69 1.64 8.55 2.79
CA ARG A 69 1.87 7.50 3.77
C ARG A 69 0.84 6.40 3.59
N VAL A 70 1.14 5.25 4.20
CA VAL A 70 0.17 4.18 4.29
C VAL A 70 -0.03 3.85 5.75
N GLU A 71 -1.23 3.46 6.10
CA GLU A 71 -1.51 3.03 7.45
C GLU A 71 -2.23 1.69 7.39
N ARG A 72 -1.89 0.83 8.32
CA ARG A 72 -2.53 -0.47 8.40
C ARG A 72 -3.91 -0.30 9.00
N VAL A 73 -4.91 -0.84 8.36
CA VAL A 73 -6.27 -0.81 8.85
C VAL A 73 -6.73 -2.22 9.06
N GLU A 74 -7.26 -2.48 10.24
CA GLU A 74 -7.75 -3.79 10.55
C GLU A 74 -9.24 -3.82 10.31
N GLY A 75 -9.68 -4.87 9.82
CA GLY A 75 -11.06 -4.82 9.60
C GLY A 75 -11.73 -5.90 9.08
#